data_41d1a532b060db99dbb3d2880b87c61b
#
_entry.id   41d1a532b060db99dbb3d2880b87c61b
#
_cell.length_a   1.000
_cell.length_b   1.000
_cell.length_c   1.000
_cell.angle_alpha   90.00
_cell.angle_beta   90.00
_cell.angle_gamma   90.00
#
_symmetry.space_group_name_H-M   'P 1'
#
loop_
_entity.id
_entity.type
_entity.pdbx_description
1 polymer ?
#
loop_
_entity_poly.entity_id
_entity_poly.type
_entity_poly.pdbx_seq_one_letter_code
_entity_poly.pdbx_strand_id
1 'polypeptide(L)'
;LYADEVYREFCYDGYKHFSTMQLAGIEQNVILLDSVSKRYSECGLRVGALVTRNKDVMVAALKFGMARLCAPAIGQIIAEASLDTPAEYFESVYNEYIERRDFMVEALNKMPGVVCPKPRGAFYAVVKLPVDDADTFAMVTGRV
;
A
#
# COMPACT_ATOMS: atom_id res chain seq x y z
N LEU A 1 -16.05 2.93 8.16
CA LEU A 1 -14.93 3.33 7.32
C LEU A 1 -13.86 2.24 7.33
N TYR A 2 -13.55 1.68 6.16
CA TYR A 2 -12.41 0.79 5.96
C TYR A 2 -11.28 1.59 5.33
N ALA A 3 -10.09 1.49 5.90
CA ALA A 3 -8.91 2.19 5.41
C ALA A 3 -7.75 1.20 5.26
N ASP A 4 -7.29 1.00 4.04
CA ASP A 4 -6.06 0.28 3.76
C ASP A 4 -4.91 1.29 3.78
N GLU A 5 -4.09 1.23 4.83
CA GLU A 5 -2.99 2.17 5.06
C GLU A 5 -1.61 1.55 4.81
N VAL A 6 -1.53 0.46 4.05
CA VAL A 6 -0.26 -0.26 3.79
C VAL A 6 0.78 0.59 3.06
N TYR A 7 0.38 1.70 2.42
CA TYR A 7 1.26 2.61 1.69
C TYR A 7 1.61 3.88 2.48
N ARG A 8 1.35 3.95 3.76
CA ARG A 8 1.53 5.17 4.58
C ARG A 8 2.95 5.74 4.58
N GLU A 9 3.97 4.93 4.34
CA GLU A 9 5.37 5.36 4.24
C GLU A 9 5.69 6.00 2.87
N PHE A 10 4.84 5.79 1.88
CA PHE A 10 5.05 6.24 0.50
C PHE A 10 4.21 7.47 0.20
N CYS A 11 4.50 8.58 0.89
CA CYS A 11 3.93 9.90 0.61
C CYS A 11 5.04 10.81 0.12
N TYR A 12 4.89 11.42 -1.07
CA TYR A 12 5.93 12.15 -1.77
C TYR A 12 5.68 13.66 -1.79
N ASP A 13 6.69 14.42 -2.20
CA ASP A 13 6.59 15.86 -2.48
C ASP A 13 6.04 16.68 -1.29
N GLY A 14 6.44 16.33 -0.05
CA GLY A 14 6.02 17.00 1.18
C GLY A 14 4.64 16.60 1.71
N TYR A 15 3.91 15.72 1.02
CA TYR A 15 2.68 15.15 1.55
C TYR A 15 2.97 14.20 2.70
N LYS A 16 2.07 14.19 3.69
CA LYS A 16 2.16 13.31 4.86
C LYS A 16 0.91 12.46 4.95
N HIS A 17 1.10 11.23 5.37
CA HIS A 17 0.00 10.35 5.66
C HIS A 17 -0.80 10.85 6.86
N PHE A 18 -2.12 10.80 6.75
CA PHE A 18 -3.06 11.02 7.84
C PHE A 18 -3.83 9.72 8.09
N SER A 19 -3.57 9.10 9.24
CA SER A 19 -4.25 7.85 9.58
C SER A 19 -5.72 8.08 9.94
N THR A 20 -6.59 7.23 9.46
CA THR A 20 -8.02 7.24 9.83
C THR A 20 -8.25 7.00 11.32
N MET A 21 -7.29 6.40 12.04
CA MET A 21 -7.31 6.23 13.48
C MET A 21 -7.21 7.55 14.26
N GLN A 22 -6.86 8.65 13.58
CA GLN A 22 -6.80 10.01 14.15
C GLN A 22 -8.13 10.77 14.04
N LEU A 23 -9.13 10.20 13.35
CA LEU A 23 -10.45 10.80 13.20
C LEU A 23 -11.20 10.74 14.55
N ALA A 24 -11.49 11.90 15.12
CA ALA A 24 -12.22 12.01 16.38
C ALA A 24 -13.74 11.88 16.16
N GLY A 25 -14.42 11.25 17.13
CA GLY A 25 -15.89 11.12 17.15
C GLY A 25 -16.44 9.96 16.31
N ILE A 26 -15.59 9.25 15.59
CA ILE A 26 -15.97 8.06 14.79
C ILE A 26 -15.09 6.84 15.05
N GLU A 27 -14.41 6.81 16.17
CA GLU A 27 -13.40 5.80 16.50
C GLU A 27 -13.95 4.37 16.44
N GLN A 28 -15.24 4.20 16.78
CA GLN A 28 -15.93 2.91 16.72
C GLN A 28 -16.31 2.47 15.30
N ASN A 29 -16.22 3.38 14.34
CA ASN A 29 -16.61 3.17 12.94
C ASN A 29 -15.40 3.00 12.01
N VAL A 30 -14.19 2.99 12.56
CA VAL A 30 -12.93 2.87 11.79
C VAL A 30 -12.37 1.45 11.91
N ILE A 31 -12.02 0.90 10.75
CA ILE A 31 -11.27 -0.35 10.61
C ILE A 31 -10.07 -0.03 9.71
N LEU A 32 -8.88 -0.07 10.29
CA LEU A 32 -7.63 0.12 9.57
C LEU A 32 -7.02 -1.25 9.23
N LEU A 33 -6.55 -1.38 8.01
CA LEU A 33 -5.77 -2.52 7.55
C LEU A 33 -4.33 -2.07 7.32
N ASP A 34 -3.39 -2.85 7.82
CA ASP A 34 -1.95 -2.63 7.67
C ASP A 34 -1.22 -3.94 7.39
N SER A 35 0.01 -3.85 6.91
CA SER A 35 0.81 -5.02 6.56
C SER A 35 2.30 -4.68 6.55
N VAL A 36 3.13 -5.67 6.85
CA VAL A 36 4.58 -5.59 6.66
C VAL A 36 5.00 -5.59 5.18
N SER A 37 4.07 -5.95 4.30
CA SER A 37 4.33 -6.22 2.87
C SER A 37 4.98 -5.07 2.12
N LYS A 38 4.60 -3.84 2.40
CA LYS A 38 5.08 -2.65 1.65
C LYS A 38 6.13 -1.89 2.42
N ARG A 39 5.90 -1.66 3.71
CA ARG A 39 6.82 -0.94 4.59
C ARG A 39 8.19 -1.59 4.64
N TYR A 40 8.26 -2.91 4.80
CA TYR A 40 9.50 -3.66 4.99
C TYR A 40 9.88 -4.49 3.76
N SER A 41 9.20 -4.32 2.62
CA SER A 41 9.39 -5.13 1.40
C SER A 41 9.19 -6.64 1.62
N GLU A 42 8.33 -7.00 2.55
CA GLU A 42 8.12 -8.37 3.04
C GLU A 42 6.81 -8.99 2.56
N CYS A 43 6.42 -8.74 1.32
CA CYS A 43 5.16 -9.21 0.76
C CYS A 43 5.00 -10.75 0.79
N GLY A 44 6.11 -11.49 0.75
CA GLY A 44 6.13 -12.95 0.83
C GLY A 44 5.77 -13.53 2.20
N LEU A 45 5.92 -12.78 3.28
CA LEU A 45 5.65 -13.25 4.65
C LEU A 45 4.15 -13.46 4.94
N ARG A 46 3.27 -12.78 4.19
CA ARG A 46 1.81 -12.86 4.35
C ARG A 46 1.33 -12.48 5.75
N VAL A 47 1.93 -11.44 6.34
CA VAL A 47 1.59 -10.90 7.67
C VAL A 47 0.96 -9.52 7.52
N GLY A 48 -0.20 -9.34 8.14
CA GLY A 48 -0.91 -8.08 8.20
C GLY A 48 -1.75 -7.97 9.47
N ALA A 49 -2.33 -6.81 9.69
CA ALA A 49 -3.10 -6.50 10.88
C ALA A 49 -4.43 -5.81 10.53
N LEU A 50 -5.48 -6.14 11.25
CA LEU A 50 -6.71 -5.39 11.34
C LEU A 50 -6.71 -4.65 12.67
N VAL A 51 -6.88 -3.33 12.62
CA VAL A 51 -6.86 -2.46 13.80
C VAL A 51 -8.19 -1.72 13.90
N THR A 52 -8.84 -1.82 15.04
CA THR A 52 -10.09 -1.08 15.31
C THR A 52 -10.28 -0.90 16.81
N ARG A 53 -11.02 0.14 17.22
CA ARG A 53 -11.47 0.32 18.61
C ARG A 53 -12.85 -0.31 18.85
N ASN A 54 -13.51 -0.79 17.81
CA ASN A 54 -14.81 -1.44 17.91
C ASN A 54 -14.65 -2.90 18.37
N LYS A 55 -15.09 -3.18 19.61
CA LYS A 55 -14.98 -4.51 20.23
C LYS A 55 -15.78 -5.58 19.50
N ASP A 56 -16.94 -5.23 18.96
CA ASP A 56 -17.80 -6.20 18.26
C ASP A 56 -17.14 -6.63 16.94
N VAL A 57 -16.54 -5.67 16.23
CA VAL A 57 -15.74 -5.97 15.03
C VAL A 57 -14.55 -6.84 15.38
N MET A 58 -13.84 -6.56 16.48
CA MET A 58 -12.71 -7.39 16.92
C MET A 58 -13.12 -8.81 17.24
N VAL A 59 -14.25 -8.99 17.93
CA VAL A 59 -14.78 -10.35 18.24
C VAL A 59 -15.13 -11.10 16.95
N ALA A 60 -15.78 -10.43 16.00
CA ALA A 60 -16.11 -11.05 14.72
C ALA A 60 -14.85 -11.39 13.92
N ALA A 61 -13.90 -10.46 13.80
CA ALA A 61 -12.63 -10.66 13.10
C ALA A 61 -11.82 -11.82 13.71
N LEU A 62 -11.80 -11.93 15.05
CA LEU A 62 -11.13 -13.03 15.74
C LEU A 62 -11.73 -14.40 15.37
N LYS A 63 -13.06 -14.50 15.30
CA LYS A 63 -13.74 -15.75 14.88
C LYS A 63 -13.33 -16.16 13.47
N PHE A 64 -13.28 -15.21 12.54
CA PHE A 64 -12.79 -15.48 11.17
C PHE A 64 -11.31 -15.84 11.17
N GLY A 65 -10.50 -15.15 11.99
CA GLY A 65 -9.08 -15.46 12.16
C GLY A 65 -8.85 -16.89 12.69
N MET A 66 -9.65 -17.33 13.66
CA MET A 66 -9.60 -18.71 14.19
C MET A 66 -9.99 -19.75 13.15
N ALA A 67 -10.98 -19.46 12.30
CA ALA A 67 -11.40 -20.37 11.23
C ALA A 67 -10.32 -20.48 10.12
N ARG A 68 -9.62 -19.39 9.83
CA ARG A 68 -8.55 -19.35 8.83
C ARG A 68 -7.20 -19.84 9.35
N LEU A 69 -6.99 -19.84 10.65
CA LEU A 69 -5.72 -19.99 11.36
C LEU A 69 -4.80 -18.76 11.25
N CYS A 70 -3.69 -18.79 12.01
CA CYS A 70 -2.75 -17.66 12.08
C CYS A 70 -1.88 -17.53 10.82
N ALA A 71 -1.22 -16.39 10.68
CA ALA A 71 -0.15 -16.21 9.72
C ALA A 71 1.00 -17.20 10.00
N PRO A 72 1.86 -17.54 9.01
CA PRO A 72 2.99 -18.44 9.20
C PRO A 72 3.88 -18.01 10.37
N ALA A 73 4.26 -18.92 11.25
CA ALA A 73 5.05 -18.60 12.45
C ALA A 73 6.39 -17.93 12.11
N ILE A 74 7.08 -18.41 11.08
CA ILE A 74 8.34 -17.79 10.59
C ILE A 74 8.07 -16.36 10.12
N GLY A 75 6.97 -16.12 9.41
CA GLY A 75 6.59 -14.78 8.97
C GLY A 75 6.33 -13.84 10.15
N GLN A 76 5.73 -14.31 11.23
CA GLN A 76 5.50 -13.51 12.43
C GLN A 76 6.82 -13.14 13.13
N ILE A 77 7.76 -14.09 13.27
CA ILE A 77 9.08 -13.85 13.87
C ILE A 77 9.86 -12.81 13.04
N ILE A 78 9.85 -12.92 11.72
CA ILE A 78 10.54 -11.96 10.86
C ILE A 78 9.86 -10.60 10.96
N ALA A 79 8.52 -10.54 10.93
CA ALA A 79 7.78 -9.28 11.06
C ALA A 79 8.02 -8.58 12.41
N GLU A 80 8.23 -9.34 13.49
CA GLU A 80 8.63 -8.79 14.79
C GLU A 80 10.04 -8.19 14.71
N ALA A 81 11.01 -8.93 14.14
CA ALA A 81 12.37 -8.43 13.95
C ALA A 81 12.43 -7.19 13.05
N SER A 82 11.50 -7.03 12.12
CA SER A 82 11.44 -5.85 11.23
C SER A 82 11.12 -4.56 11.95
N LEU A 83 10.63 -4.62 13.20
CA LEU A 83 10.43 -3.42 14.03
C LEU A 83 11.74 -2.69 14.34
N ASP A 84 12.87 -3.41 14.31
CA ASP A 84 14.21 -2.88 14.53
C ASP A 84 14.89 -2.39 13.24
N THR A 85 14.16 -2.33 12.13
CA THR A 85 14.67 -1.86 10.84
C THR A 85 15.16 -0.41 10.97
N PRO A 86 16.42 -0.13 10.62
CA PRO A 86 16.99 1.20 10.78
C PRO A 86 16.35 2.24 9.84
N ALA A 87 16.35 3.51 10.27
CA ALA A 87 15.73 4.61 9.52
C ALA A 87 16.31 4.77 8.10
N GLU A 88 17.59 4.50 7.95
CA GLU A 88 18.32 4.60 6.68
C GLU A 88 17.75 3.66 5.59
N TYR A 89 17.20 2.52 5.99
CA TYR A 89 16.50 1.63 5.07
C TYR A 89 15.27 2.32 4.47
N PHE A 90 14.43 2.92 5.30
CA PHE A 90 13.22 3.59 4.83
C PHE A 90 13.54 4.79 3.95
N GLU A 91 14.56 5.56 4.30
CA GLU A 91 15.03 6.70 3.51
C GLU A 91 15.56 6.24 2.14
N SER A 92 16.36 5.18 2.10
CA SER A 92 16.87 4.58 0.88
C SER A 92 15.74 4.10 -0.04
N VAL A 93 14.79 3.35 0.51
CA VAL A 93 13.62 2.85 -0.25
C VAL A 93 12.76 4.01 -0.76
N TYR A 94 12.52 5.01 0.07
CA TYR A 94 11.74 6.20 -0.30
C TYR A 94 12.38 6.95 -1.48
N ASN A 95 13.69 7.18 -1.45
CA ASN A 95 14.42 7.88 -2.50
C ASN A 95 14.41 7.07 -3.81
N GLU A 96 14.60 5.76 -3.75
CA GLU A 96 14.51 4.86 -4.90
C GLU A 96 13.13 4.93 -5.59
N TYR A 97 12.05 4.95 -4.81
CA TYR A 97 10.70 5.07 -5.39
C TYR A 97 10.42 6.44 -5.99
N ILE A 98 11.00 7.51 -5.44
CA ILE A 98 10.92 8.85 -6.05
C ILE A 98 11.62 8.85 -7.41
N GLU A 99 12.82 8.32 -7.49
CA GLU A 99 13.60 8.28 -8.72
C GLU A 99 12.86 7.46 -9.80
N ARG A 100 12.39 6.27 -9.46
CA ARG A 100 11.60 5.42 -10.38
C ARG A 100 10.32 6.10 -10.85
N ARG A 101 9.58 6.72 -9.92
CA ARG A 101 8.36 7.47 -10.23
C ARG A 101 8.65 8.58 -11.24
N ASP A 102 9.64 9.41 -10.95
CA ASP A 102 9.94 10.60 -11.74
C ASP A 102 10.43 10.22 -13.13
N PHE A 103 11.27 9.21 -13.24
CA PHE A 103 11.68 8.63 -14.52
C PHE A 103 10.50 8.11 -15.33
N MET A 104 9.62 7.30 -14.70
CA MET A 104 8.45 6.73 -15.36
C MET A 104 7.48 7.81 -15.86
N VAL A 105 7.16 8.79 -15.00
CA VAL A 105 6.24 9.88 -15.34
C VAL A 105 6.79 10.73 -16.48
N GLU A 106 8.09 11.05 -16.45
CA GLU A 106 8.75 11.79 -17.52
C GLU A 106 8.74 11.03 -18.84
N ALA A 107 9.10 9.74 -18.80
CA ALA A 107 9.13 8.89 -19.99
C ALA A 107 7.74 8.74 -20.63
N LEU A 108 6.71 8.49 -19.84
CA LEU A 108 5.32 8.33 -20.32
C LEU A 108 4.79 9.62 -20.92
N ASN A 109 5.01 10.78 -20.28
CA ASN A 109 4.52 12.06 -20.78
C ASN A 109 5.27 12.56 -22.04
N LYS A 110 6.39 11.94 -22.43
CA LYS A 110 7.05 12.18 -23.72
C LYS A 110 6.36 11.46 -24.89
N MET A 111 5.51 10.48 -24.61
CA MET A 111 4.79 9.74 -25.66
C MET A 111 3.59 10.55 -26.15
N PRO A 112 3.38 10.68 -27.46
CA PRO A 112 2.25 11.43 -28.01
C PRO A 112 0.90 10.90 -27.54
N GLY A 113 0.05 11.79 -27.00
CA GLY A 113 -1.29 11.45 -26.53
C GLY A 113 -1.38 10.72 -25.20
N VAL A 114 -0.27 10.39 -24.56
CA VAL A 114 -0.20 9.79 -23.22
C VAL A 114 -0.20 10.89 -22.17
N VAL A 115 -0.97 10.69 -21.09
CA VAL A 115 -0.98 11.58 -19.93
C VAL A 115 -0.82 10.74 -18.67
N CYS A 116 0.25 10.98 -17.92
CA CYS A 116 0.56 10.36 -16.64
C CYS A 116 0.68 11.45 -15.56
N PRO A 117 -0.37 11.71 -14.76
CA PRO A 117 -0.25 12.60 -13.61
C PRO A 117 0.79 12.06 -12.61
N LYS A 118 1.59 12.96 -12.04
CA LYS A 118 2.62 12.56 -11.07
C LYS A 118 1.95 12.07 -9.76
N PRO A 119 2.12 10.80 -9.38
CA PRO A 119 1.56 10.27 -8.13
C PRO A 119 2.19 10.94 -6.91
N ARG A 120 1.36 11.24 -5.90
CA ARG A 120 1.79 11.85 -4.64
C ARG A 120 1.90 10.85 -3.49
N GLY A 121 1.54 9.61 -3.75
CA GLY A 121 1.63 8.52 -2.77
C GLY A 121 1.56 7.16 -3.44
N ALA A 122 1.85 6.11 -2.68
CA ALA A 122 1.98 4.73 -3.12
C ALA A 122 3.00 4.57 -4.26
N PHE A 123 2.96 3.47 -4.99
CA PHE A 123 3.78 3.25 -6.20
C PHE A 123 2.93 2.73 -7.36
N TYR A 124 1.73 3.31 -7.48
CA TYR A 124 0.85 3.12 -8.63
C TYR A 124 0.79 4.40 -9.45
N ALA A 125 0.62 4.24 -10.74
CA ALA A 125 0.33 5.33 -11.65
C ALA A 125 -0.94 5.04 -12.44
N VAL A 126 -1.76 6.07 -12.63
CA VAL A 126 -2.91 6.02 -13.54
C VAL A 126 -2.51 6.77 -14.80
N VAL A 127 -2.55 6.07 -15.93
CA VAL A 127 -2.07 6.60 -17.20
C VAL A 127 -3.23 6.63 -18.20
N LYS A 128 -3.49 7.79 -18.79
CA LYS A 128 -4.38 7.88 -19.94
C LYS A 128 -3.58 7.55 -21.18
N LEU A 129 -4.02 6.53 -21.91
CA LEU A 129 -3.45 6.12 -23.18
C LEU A 129 -4.30 6.64 -24.35
N PRO A 130 -3.71 6.88 -25.54
CA PRO A 130 -4.44 7.29 -26.73
C PRO A 130 -5.06 6.04 -27.42
N VAL A 131 -5.93 5.35 -26.72
CA VAL A 131 -6.64 4.13 -27.19
C VAL A 131 -8.13 4.29 -26.94
N ASP A 132 -8.94 3.67 -27.80
CA ASP A 132 -10.41 3.76 -27.70
C ASP A 132 -10.95 2.94 -26.51
N ASP A 133 -10.30 1.80 -26.21
CA ASP A 133 -10.68 0.89 -25.13
C ASP A 133 -9.43 0.36 -24.41
N ALA A 134 -9.26 0.83 -23.17
CA ALA A 134 -8.12 0.46 -22.32
C ALA A 134 -8.14 -1.01 -21.89
N ASP A 135 -9.32 -1.60 -21.70
CA ASP A 135 -9.46 -3.00 -21.28
C ASP A 135 -9.06 -3.94 -22.44
N THR A 136 -9.50 -3.64 -23.64
CA THR A 136 -9.08 -4.38 -24.85
C THR A 136 -7.57 -4.24 -25.06
N PHE A 137 -7.02 -3.03 -24.91
CA PHE A 137 -5.59 -2.81 -25.00
C PHE A 137 -4.80 -3.63 -23.96
N ALA A 138 -5.23 -3.63 -22.71
CA ALA A 138 -4.59 -4.40 -21.63
C ALA A 138 -4.65 -5.91 -21.88
N MET A 139 -5.80 -6.42 -22.38
CA MET A 139 -5.94 -7.84 -22.73
C MET A 139 -5.03 -8.27 -23.87
N VAL A 140 -4.80 -7.41 -24.86
CA VAL A 140 -3.95 -7.72 -26.01
C VAL A 140 -2.46 -7.67 -25.61
N THR A 141 -2.06 -6.63 -24.85
CA THR A 141 -0.66 -6.45 -24.43
C THR A 141 -0.24 -7.39 -23.29
N GLY A 142 -1.17 -7.81 -22.43
CA GLY A 142 -0.92 -8.74 -21.34
C GLY A 142 -0.83 -10.22 -21.72
N ARG A 143 -0.94 -10.54 -23.02
CA ARG A 143 -0.82 -11.92 -23.55
C ARG A 143 0.57 -12.28 -24.05
N VAL A 144 1.57 -11.47 -23.74
CA VAL A 144 2.98 -11.71 -24.10
C VAL A 144 3.67 -12.53 -23.01
#